data_e9fb7374c955459e0027eb9ec8cb23cb
#
_entry.id   e9fb7374c955459e0027eb9ec8cb23cb
#
_cell.length_a   1.000
_cell.length_b   1.000
_cell.length_c   1.000
_cell.angle_alpha   90.00
_cell.angle_beta   90.00
_cell.angle_gamma   90.00
#
_symmetry.space_group_name_H-M   'P 1'
#
loop_
_entity.id
_entity.type
_entity.pdbx_description
1 polymer ?
#
loop_
_entity_poly.entity_id
_entity_poly.type
_entity_poly.pdbx_seq_one_letter_code
_entity_poly.pdbx_strand_id
1 'polypeptide(L)'
;MNLLNEIKQILSEVTKVNFKGHRFVLKIDVNEDPNKKGVKVQFLPTTFTGMSKKQQDDIAMYLGAKLNQGLSSLGLAVERDRELKDKTIIGFFIYIEYLNKIIVNALNQAAQTPNN
;
A
#
# COMPACT_ATOMS: atom_id res chain seq x y z
N MET A 1 -4.24 8.84 -20.66
CA MET A 1 -3.60 8.70 -19.35
C MET A 1 -3.82 7.32 -18.81
N ASN A 2 -2.77 6.63 -18.40
CA ASN A 2 -2.85 5.24 -17.99
C ASN A 2 -3.04 5.14 -16.47
N LEU A 3 -4.19 4.62 -16.04
CA LEU A 3 -4.51 4.45 -14.62
C LEU A 3 -3.44 3.63 -13.89
N LEU A 4 -2.92 2.59 -14.52
CA LEU A 4 -1.87 1.76 -13.95
C LEU A 4 -0.62 2.56 -13.60
N ASN A 5 -0.18 3.45 -14.50
CA ASN A 5 0.99 4.27 -14.27
C ASN A 5 0.78 5.26 -13.12
N GLU A 6 -0.42 5.82 -13.02
CA GLU A 6 -0.76 6.74 -11.94
C GLU A 6 -0.76 6.04 -10.59
N ILE A 7 -1.33 4.84 -10.51
CA ILE A 7 -1.31 4.03 -9.29
C ILE A 7 0.14 3.68 -8.91
N LYS A 8 0.95 3.25 -9.87
CA LYS A 8 2.37 2.95 -9.63
C LYS A 8 3.10 4.14 -9.03
N GLN A 9 2.88 5.32 -9.58
CA GLN A 9 3.55 6.53 -9.12
C GLN A 9 3.15 6.87 -7.68
N ILE A 10 1.86 6.81 -7.37
CA ILE A 10 1.35 7.09 -6.03
C ILE A 10 1.94 6.11 -5.01
N LEU A 11 1.90 4.82 -5.31
CA LEU A 11 2.42 3.79 -4.41
C LEU A 11 3.94 3.93 -4.23
N SER A 12 4.67 4.24 -5.30
CA SER A 12 6.11 4.45 -5.25
C SER A 12 6.46 5.64 -4.34
N GLU A 13 5.75 6.74 -4.45
CA GLU A 13 5.98 7.92 -3.61
C GLU A 13 5.70 7.63 -2.14
N VAL A 14 4.64 6.88 -1.85
CA VAL A 14 4.28 6.54 -0.48
C VAL A 14 5.36 5.64 0.14
N THR A 15 5.93 4.70 -0.61
CA THR A 15 6.99 3.82 -0.08
C THR A 15 8.30 4.54 0.18
N LYS A 16 8.55 5.68 -0.46
CA LYS A 16 9.76 6.47 -0.21
C LYS A 16 9.72 7.24 1.11
N VAL A 17 8.57 7.33 1.73
CA VAL A 17 8.43 8.06 2.97
C VAL A 17 9.18 7.32 4.08
N ASN A 18 10.08 8.05 4.74
CA ASN A 18 10.80 7.56 5.92
C ASN A 18 10.13 8.17 7.15
N PHE A 19 9.31 7.40 7.83
CA PHE A 19 8.61 7.87 9.01
C PHE A 19 9.35 7.45 10.27
N LYS A 20 9.96 8.40 10.96
CA LYS A 20 10.68 8.17 12.21
C LYS A 20 11.71 7.05 12.13
N GLY A 21 12.45 6.96 11.02
CA GLY A 21 13.45 5.93 10.82
C GLY A 21 12.93 4.60 10.27
N HIS A 22 11.62 4.47 10.09
CA HIS A 22 11.03 3.26 9.52
C HIS A 22 10.91 3.39 8.01
N ARG A 23 11.46 2.43 7.30
CA ARG A 23 11.33 2.30 5.85
C ARG A 23 10.54 1.04 5.54
N PHE A 24 9.78 1.06 4.45
CA PHE A 24 8.89 -0.03 4.09
C PHE A 24 9.11 -0.50 2.66
N VAL A 25 8.96 -1.81 2.48
CA VAL A 25 8.84 -2.44 1.17
C VAL A 25 7.36 -2.69 0.92
N LEU A 26 6.92 -2.40 -0.29
CA LEU A 26 5.53 -2.57 -0.69
C LEU A 26 5.30 -3.97 -1.23
N LYS A 27 4.25 -4.63 -0.75
CA LYS A 27 3.74 -5.88 -1.30
C LYS A 27 2.29 -5.67 -1.73
N ILE A 28 1.96 -6.05 -2.96
CA ILE A 28 0.63 -5.88 -3.53
C ILE A 28 0.10 -7.23 -3.99
N ASP A 29 -1.08 -7.61 -3.50
CA ASP A 29 -1.76 -8.85 -3.88
C ASP A 29 -3.19 -8.58 -4.30
N VAL A 30 -3.71 -9.40 -5.22
CA VAL A 30 -5.13 -9.36 -5.56
C VAL A 30 -5.92 -9.83 -4.35
N ASN A 31 -6.97 -9.09 -3.99
CA ASN A 31 -7.90 -9.54 -2.97
C ASN A 31 -8.82 -10.61 -3.57
N GLU A 32 -8.84 -11.79 -2.99
CA GLU A 32 -9.62 -12.90 -3.50
C GLU A 32 -11.07 -12.91 -2.99
N ASP A 33 -11.40 -12.04 -2.06
CA ASP A 33 -12.77 -11.89 -1.60
C ASP A 33 -13.64 -11.29 -2.72
N PRO A 34 -14.64 -12.02 -3.23
CA PRO A 34 -15.48 -11.52 -4.33
C PRO A 34 -16.28 -10.28 -3.97
N ASN A 35 -16.45 -9.99 -2.69
CA ASN A 35 -17.17 -8.80 -2.23
C ASN A 35 -16.26 -7.56 -2.11
N LYS A 36 -14.94 -7.75 -2.25
CA LYS A 36 -13.96 -6.66 -2.13
C LYS A 36 -13.02 -6.70 -3.32
N LYS A 37 -13.48 -6.27 -4.47
CA LYS A 37 -12.67 -6.23 -5.69
C LYS A 37 -11.58 -5.18 -5.56
N GLY A 38 -10.32 -5.59 -5.72
CA GLY A 38 -9.20 -4.68 -5.62
C GLY A 38 -7.93 -5.37 -5.18
N VAL A 39 -7.08 -4.62 -4.52
CA VAL A 39 -5.78 -5.12 -4.06
C VAL A 39 -5.60 -4.93 -2.57
N LYS A 40 -4.84 -5.85 -1.97
CA LYS A 40 -4.24 -5.67 -0.66
C LYS A 40 -2.87 -5.06 -0.83
N VAL A 41 -2.63 -3.96 -0.15
CA VAL A 41 -1.34 -3.29 -0.12
C VAL A 41 -0.76 -3.45 1.27
N GLN A 42 0.44 -4.03 1.37
CA GLN A 42 1.11 -4.23 2.65
C GLN A 42 2.44 -3.50 2.65
N PHE A 43 2.66 -2.73 3.70
CA PHE A 43 3.94 -2.04 3.94
C PHE A 43 4.72 -2.85 4.96
N LEU A 44 5.82 -3.45 4.49
CA LEU A 44 6.68 -4.33 5.28
C LEU A 44 7.90 -3.53 5.72
N PRO A 45 8.20 -3.46 7.03
CA PRO A 45 9.38 -2.73 7.47
C PRO A 45 10.65 -3.42 7.00
N THR A 46 11.61 -2.62 6.51
CA THR A 46 12.89 -3.15 6.03
C THR A 46 13.89 -3.35 7.16
N THR A 47 13.70 -2.64 8.26
CA THR A 47 14.53 -2.79 9.45
C THR A 47 13.67 -3.27 10.61
N PHE A 48 14.07 -4.34 11.26
CA PHE A 48 13.35 -4.87 12.39
C PHE A 48 13.66 -4.05 13.63
N THR A 49 12.95 -2.97 13.81
CA THR A 49 12.84 -2.28 15.08
C THR A 49 11.39 -2.45 15.51
N GLY A 50 11.16 -3.11 16.63
CA GLY A 50 9.79 -3.32 17.10
C GLY A 50 9.01 -2.02 17.12
N MET A 51 7.75 -2.06 16.66
CA MET A 51 6.85 -0.92 16.74
C MET A 51 5.85 -1.14 17.87
N SER A 52 5.63 -0.11 18.68
CA SER A 52 4.49 -0.12 19.61
C SER A 52 3.18 -0.03 18.80
N LYS A 53 2.08 -0.42 19.43
CA LYS A 53 0.78 -0.28 18.77
C LYS A 53 0.50 1.18 18.39
N LYS A 54 0.88 2.12 19.26
CA LYS A 54 0.69 3.54 18.97
C LYS A 54 1.51 3.98 17.76
N GLN A 55 2.76 3.55 17.67
CA GLN A 55 3.61 3.86 16.51
C GLN A 55 3.02 3.28 15.23
N GLN A 56 2.54 2.04 15.26
CA GLN A 56 1.90 1.41 14.12
C GLN A 56 0.67 2.22 13.68
N ASP A 57 -0.17 2.62 14.63
CA ASP A 57 -1.38 3.40 14.31
C ASP A 57 -1.03 4.77 13.74
N ASP A 58 -0.04 5.46 14.29
CA ASP A 58 0.40 6.76 13.79
C ASP A 58 0.94 6.65 12.35
N ILE A 59 1.76 5.64 12.09
CA ILE A 59 2.30 5.40 10.75
C ILE A 59 1.17 5.02 9.79
N ALA A 60 0.25 4.17 10.22
CA ALA A 60 -0.89 3.76 9.39
C ALA A 60 -1.77 4.95 9.03
N MET A 61 -2.02 5.86 9.97
CA MET A 61 -2.78 7.08 9.68
C MET A 61 -2.08 7.95 8.65
N TYR A 62 -0.77 8.10 8.78
CA TYR A 62 0.02 8.91 7.85
C TYR A 62 0.02 8.29 6.44
N LEU A 63 0.33 7.00 6.35
CA LEU A 63 0.36 6.30 5.06
C LEU A 63 -1.03 6.25 4.42
N GLY A 64 -2.06 6.00 5.22
CA GLY A 64 -3.44 5.97 4.75
C GLY A 64 -3.89 7.32 4.21
N ALA A 65 -3.52 8.41 4.87
CA ALA A 65 -3.84 9.75 4.42
C ALA A 65 -3.15 10.05 3.07
N LYS A 66 -1.90 9.66 2.92
CA LYS A 66 -1.15 9.83 1.67
C LYS A 66 -1.76 9.01 0.54
N LEU A 67 -2.10 7.76 0.80
CA LEU A 67 -2.77 6.90 -0.20
C LEU A 67 -4.11 7.49 -0.60
N ASN A 68 -4.91 7.89 0.37
CA ASN A 68 -6.24 8.45 0.10
C ASN A 68 -6.14 9.74 -0.70
N GLN A 69 -5.19 10.61 -0.37
CA GLN A 69 -4.98 11.86 -1.08
C GLN A 69 -4.66 11.61 -2.55
N GLY A 70 -3.76 10.67 -2.83
CA GLY A 70 -3.38 10.34 -4.21
C GLY A 70 -4.46 9.58 -4.97
N LEU A 71 -5.05 8.57 -4.33
CA LEU A 71 -5.97 7.67 -5.01
C LEU A 71 -7.39 8.22 -5.14
N SER A 72 -7.81 9.11 -4.26
CA SER A 72 -9.15 9.73 -4.36
C SER A 72 -9.30 10.56 -5.63
N SER A 73 -8.23 11.18 -6.10
CA SER A 73 -8.24 11.91 -7.36
C SER A 73 -8.50 11.00 -8.56
N LEU A 74 -8.25 9.70 -8.42
CA LEU A 74 -8.52 8.68 -9.43
C LEU A 74 -9.88 8.00 -9.22
N GLY A 75 -10.64 8.43 -8.21
CA GLY A 75 -11.91 7.81 -7.87
C GLY A 75 -11.80 6.47 -7.14
N LEU A 76 -10.64 6.16 -6.59
CA LEU A 76 -10.40 4.90 -5.89
C LEU A 76 -10.54 5.07 -4.38
N ALA A 77 -11.19 4.10 -3.74
CA ALA A 77 -11.36 4.09 -2.29
C ALA A 77 -10.27 3.27 -1.61
N VAL A 78 -9.83 3.74 -0.45
CA VAL A 78 -8.80 3.09 0.36
C VAL A 78 -9.36 2.82 1.75
N GLU A 79 -9.12 1.61 2.27
CA GLU A 79 -9.53 1.22 3.61
C GLU A 79 -8.36 0.55 4.31
N ARG A 80 -8.17 0.84 5.61
CA ARG A 80 -7.13 0.18 6.40
C ARG A 80 -7.53 -1.27 6.68
N ASP A 81 -6.59 -2.20 6.52
CA ASP A 81 -6.76 -3.59 6.92
C ASP A 81 -6.52 -3.71 8.43
N ARG A 82 -7.60 -3.74 9.20
CA ARG A 82 -7.53 -3.85 10.66
C ARG A 82 -7.52 -5.30 11.15
N GLU A 83 -7.70 -6.25 10.23
CA GLU A 83 -7.70 -7.67 10.56
C GLU A 83 -6.29 -8.27 10.55
N LEU A 84 -5.33 -7.51 10.06
CA LEU A 84 -3.95 -7.96 9.97
C LEU A 84 -3.36 -8.13 11.38
N LYS A 85 -3.00 -9.37 11.71
CA LYS A 85 -2.54 -9.72 13.06
C LYS A 85 -1.08 -9.36 13.32
N ASP A 86 -0.28 -9.28 12.27
CA ASP A 86 1.12 -8.94 12.40
C ASP A 86 1.26 -7.42 12.63
N LYS A 87 1.75 -7.05 13.82
CA LYS A 87 1.86 -5.65 14.22
C LYS A 87 3.01 -4.91 13.54
N THR A 88 3.87 -5.61 12.83
CA THR A 88 4.97 -4.98 12.09
C THR A 88 4.57 -4.59 10.68
N ILE A 89 3.46 -5.12 10.18
CA ILE A 89 2.97 -4.88 8.82
C ILE A 89 1.79 -3.91 8.88
N ILE A 90 1.78 -2.95 7.97
CA ILE A 90 0.67 -2.01 7.84
C ILE A 90 -0.03 -2.30 6.52
N GLY A 91 -1.30 -2.64 6.57
CA GLY A 91 -2.06 -3.08 5.42
C GLY A 91 -3.23 -2.17 5.08
N PHE A 92 -3.53 -2.10 3.79
CA PHE A 92 -4.67 -1.36 3.25
C PHE A 92 -5.32 -2.16 2.13
N PHE A 93 -6.62 -1.89 1.90
CA PHE A 93 -7.33 -2.34 0.71
C PHE A 93 -7.54 -1.15 -0.22
N ILE A 94 -7.25 -1.34 -1.49
CA ILE A 94 -7.61 -0.38 -2.55
C ILE A 94 -8.65 -1.04 -3.43
N TYR A 95 -9.83 -0.42 -3.54
CA TYR A 95 -10.95 -0.99 -4.31
C TYR A 95 -10.81 -0.61 -5.77
N ILE A 96 -10.60 -1.62 -6.64
CA ILE A 96 -10.41 -1.44 -8.08
C ILE A 96 -11.20 -2.53 -8.81
N GLU A 97 -12.19 -2.15 -9.60
CA GLU A 97 -13.11 -3.11 -10.21
C GLU A 97 -12.50 -3.98 -11.31
N TYR A 98 -11.51 -3.48 -12.03
CA TYR A 98 -10.98 -4.14 -13.22
C TYR A 98 -9.54 -4.64 -13.06
N LEU A 99 -9.16 -4.97 -11.84
CA LEU A 99 -7.80 -5.41 -11.58
C LEU A 99 -7.66 -6.91 -11.81
N ASN A 100 -6.57 -7.32 -12.46
CA ASN A 100 -6.23 -8.72 -12.63
C ASN A 100 -4.78 -8.99 -12.16
N LYS A 101 -4.42 -10.28 -12.09
CA LYS A 101 -3.10 -10.68 -11.57
C LYS A 101 -1.94 -10.14 -12.39
N ILE A 102 -2.10 -9.98 -13.70
CA ILE A 102 -1.04 -9.43 -14.57
C ILE A 102 -0.74 -7.99 -14.16
N ILE A 103 -1.79 -7.20 -13.93
CA ILE A 103 -1.65 -5.81 -13.51
C ILE A 103 -0.98 -5.73 -12.14
N VAL A 104 -1.39 -6.59 -11.20
CA VAL A 104 -0.79 -6.62 -9.86
C VAL A 104 0.68 -7.01 -9.91
N ASN A 105 1.05 -7.99 -10.73
CA ASN A 105 2.45 -8.37 -10.90
C ASN A 105 3.28 -7.20 -11.45
N ALA A 106 2.73 -6.45 -12.40
CA ALA A 106 3.40 -5.27 -12.94
C ALA A 106 3.58 -4.19 -11.87
N LEU A 107 2.57 -4.00 -11.00
CA LEU A 107 2.68 -3.06 -9.87
C LEU A 107 3.76 -3.50 -8.89
N ASN A 108 3.82 -4.78 -8.55
CA ASN A 108 4.84 -5.31 -7.64
C ASN A 108 6.24 -5.14 -8.20
N GLN A 109 6.45 -5.41 -9.47
CA GLN A 109 7.74 -5.22 -10.10
C GLN A 109 8.17 -3.75 -10.07
N ALA A 110 7.26 -2.84 -10.37
CA ALA A 110 7.54 -1.42 -10.32
C ALA A 110 7.86 -0.94 -8.90
N ALA A 111 7.12 -1.44 -7.90
CA ALA A 111 7.31 -1.05 -6.50
C ALA A 111 8.61 -1.58 -5.91
N GLN A 112 9.08 -2.74 -6.37
CA GLN A 112 10.29 -3.39 -5.87
C GLN A 112 11.56 -2.96 -6.62
N THR A 113 11.41 -2.35 -7.78
CA THR A 113 12.56 -1.86 -8.53
C THR A 113 13.21 -0.70 -7.78
N PRO A 114 14.53 -0.78 -7.47
CA PRO A 114 15.19 0.33 -6.80
C PRO A 114 15.10 1.58 -7.67
N ASN A 115 14.62 2.65 -7.10
CA ASN A 115 14.65 3.95 -7.77
C ASN A 115 16.03 4.56 -7.57
N ASN A 116 16.80 4.45 -8.57
CA ASN A 116 18.09 5.10 -8.59
C ASN A 116 17.96 6.58 -8.91
#